data_4fe70bada8cde5b7fc40ef44b1ed19ca
#
_entry.id   4fe70bada8cde5b7fc40ef44b1ed19ca
#
_cell.length_a   1.000
_cell.length_b   1.000
_cell.length_c   1.000
_cell.angle_alpha   90.00
_cell.angle_beta   90.00
_cell.angle_gamma   90.00
#
_symmetry.space_group_name_H-M   'P 1'
#
loop_
_entity.id
_entity.type
_entity.pdbx_description
1 polymer ?
#
loop_
_entity_poly.entity_id
_entity_poly.type
_entity_poly.pdbx_seq_one_letter_code
_entity_poly.pdbx_strand_id
1 'polypeptide(L)'
;MAVTSSIRDSSGTVVRAGLTDSKRDVRGMVFAVLLLACLLASLLMLTMLMWDVVAQAIPVFQKRGTSFLTGDLASSADKAGVSQGIWGSLMIAGFVVVLSFPIGIAAGVYLEEYAKPSRLTRFIQLNIRNLAGVPSVVYGILGLIVFVQGLDSLTGGRSIIAAGITLAILVLPIIIITTAEAVSAVPSGLREAGFGVGATRWETTRDHVLPYAAPGILTGTMLAVARALGEAAPLLLIGAITGRLATPHGQSFVQQLQGKFTAMPIVIYGWANEVNKPGKKTGLTFEDLNAAAIVVLLAMVLLLNGAAILLRNRFEKRREG
;
A
#
# COMPACT_ATOMS: atom_id res chain seq x y z
N MET A 1 -28.93 1.20 61.40
CA MET A 1 -29.10 1.99 60.12
C MET A 1 -28.12 3.17 59.98
N ALA A 2 -27.20 3.44 60.88
CA ALA A 2 -26.29 4.60 60.84
C ALA A 2 -24.87 4.31 60.31
N VAL A 3 -24.47 3.04 60.11
CA VAL A 3 -23.13 2.68 59.66
C VAL A 3 -22.96 2.64 58.12
N THR A 4 -24.06 2.50 57.38
CA THR A 4 -24.02 2.43 55.91
C THR A 4 -23.98 3.81 55.23
N SER A 5 -24.36 4.90 55.91
CA SER A 5 -24.29 6.24 55.37
C SER A 5 -22.87 6.85 55.39
N SER A 6 -22.04 6.49 56.39
CA SER A 6 -20.68 7.01 56.51
C SER A 6 -19.69 6.47 55.51
N ILE A 7 -19.90 5.26 54.98
CA ILE A 7 -19.02 4.63 53.97
C ILE A 7 -19.28 5.21 52.57
N ARG A 8 -20.49 5.65 52.30
CA ARG A 8 -20.87 6.25 50.99
C ARG A 8 -20.33 7.69 50.84
N ASP A 9 -20.24 8.45 51.94
CA ASP A 9 -19.69 9.79 51.89
C ASP A 9 -18.15 9.83 51.81
N SER A 10 -17.45 8.85 52.42
CA SER A 10 -15.99 8.78 52.36
C SER A 10 -15.46 8.37 50.98
N SER A 11 -16.17 7.51 50.25
CA SER A 11 -15.78 7.13 48.86
C SER A 11 -16.00 8.29 47.87
N GLY A 12 -17.05 9.07 48.02
CA GLY A 12 -17.31 10.27 47.19
C GLY A 12 -16.27 11.39 47.41
N THR A 13 -15.79 11.57 48.62
CA THR A 13 -14.77 12.59 48.92
C THR A 13 -13.37 12.17 48.48
N VAL A 14 -13.04 10.88 48.55
CA VAL A 14 -11.74 10.36 48.06
C VAL A 14 -11.65 10.43 46.56
N VAL A 15 -12.75 10.11 45.85
CA VAL A 15 -12.81 10.23 44.39
C VAL A 15 -12.77 11.69 43.94
N ARG A 16 -13.47 12.59 44.62
CA ARG A 16 -13.40 14.04 44.34
C ARG A 16 -12.04 14.63 44.64
N ALA A 17 -11.38 14.23 45.73
CA ALA A 17 -10.03 14.65 46.06
C ALA A 17 -9.00 14.14 45.04
N GLY A 18 -9.17 12.91 44.52
CA GLY A 18 -8.33 12.36 43.45
C GLY A 18 -8.54 13.05 42.10
N LEU A 19 -9.73 13.58 41.84
CA LEU A 19 -10.02 14.33 40.64
C LEU A 19 -9.59 15.80 40.70
N THR A 20 -9.49 16.37 41.92
CA THR A 20 -9.07 17.76 42.13
C THR A 20 -7.56 17.90 42.44
N ASP A 21 -6.90 16.85 42.91
CA ASP A 21 -5.43 16.85 43.14
C ASP A 21 -4.70 16.60 41.80
N SER A 22 -4.89 17.52 40.87
CA SER A 22 -4.12 17.61 39.63
C SER A 22 -2.72 18.10 39.98
N LYS A 23 -1.92 17.22 40.57
CA LYS A 23 -0.45 17.41 40.55
C LYS A 23 -0.08 17.46 39.10
N ARG A 24 0.39 18.64 38.64
CA ARG A 24 0.92 18.79 37.27
C ARG A 24 1.93 17.66 37.05
N ASP A 25 1.55 16.66 36.27
CA ASP A 25 2.44 15.59 35.86
C ASP A 25 3.48 16.17 34.89
N VAL A 26 4.49 16.82 35.48
CA VAL A 26 5.59 17.45 34.72
C VAL A 26 6.30 16.42 33.84
N ARG A 27 6.38 15.16 34.27
CA ARG A 27 7.00 14.07 33.51
C ARG A 27 6.13 13.70 32.28
N GLY A 28 4.83 13.56 32.47
CA GLY A 28 3.88 13.32 31.40
C GLY A 28 3.85 14.48 30.40
N MET A 29 3.90 15.74 30.90
CA MET A 29 3.95 16.92 30.04
C MET A 29 5.26 17.00 29.23
N VAL A 30 6.42 16.75 29.85
CA VAL A 30 7.71 16.70 29.15
C VAL A 30 7.71 15.59 28.10
N PHE A 31 7.19 14.41 28.43
CA PHE A 31 7.08 13.30 27.49
C PHE A 31 6.18 13.65 26.30
N ALA A 32 5.01 14.26 26.55
CA ALA A 32 4.08 14.69 25.50
C ALA A 32 4.72 15.77 24.59
N VAL A 33 5.46 16.73 25.16
CA VAL A 33 6.17 17.77 24.39
C VAL A 33 7.28 17.14 23.54
N LEU A 34 8.04 16.18 24.07
CA LEU A 34 9.07 15.46 23.30
C LEU A 34 8.45 14.69 22.12
N LEU A 35 7.36 13.96 22.35
CA LEU A 35 6.66 13.25 21.28
C LEU A 35 6.14 14.21 20.20
N LEU A 36 5.55 15.34 20.63
CA LEU A 36 5.09 16.36 19.70
C LEU A 36 6.25 16.97 18.91
N ALA A 37 7.37 17.27 19.55
CA ALA A 37 8.58 17.78 18.91
C ALA A 37 9.12 16.78 17.86
N CYS A 38 9.20 15.49 18.17
CA CYS A 38 9.60 14.44 17.23
C CYS A 38 8.64 14.35 16.03
N LEU A 39 7.33 14.43 16.29
CA LEU A 39 6.32 14.43 15.23
C LEU A 39 6.48 15.66 14.32
N LEU A 40 6.62 16.85 14.90
CA LEU A 40 6.81 18.08 14.11
C LEU A 40 8.12 18.07 13.33
N ALA A 41 9.21 17.58 13.93
CA ALA A 41 10.49 17.44 13.25
C ALA A 41 10.41 16.48 12.05
N SER A 42 9.75 15.33 12.21
CA SER A 42 9.55 14.39 11.09
C SER A 42 8.68 14.97 9.98
N LEU A 43 7.64 15.73 10.34
CA LEU A 43 6.76 16.40 9.38
C LEU A 43 7.49 17.53 8.62
N LEU A 44 8.31 18.30 9.34
CA LEU A 44 9.15 19.34 8.76
C LEU A 44 10.15 18.74 7.75
N MET A 45 10.84 17.65 8.14
CA MET A 45 11.79 16.96 7.27
C MET A 45 11.13 16.42 6.01
N LEU A 46 9.93 15.80 6.15
CA LEU A 46 9.16 15.33 5.01
C LEU A 46 8.75 16.48 4.09
N THR A 47 8.31 17.61 4.65
CA THR A 47 7.90 18.79 3.88
C THR A 47 9.09 19.39 3.13
N MET A 48 10.28 19.49 3.78
CA MET A 48 11.50 19.97 3.13
C MET A 48 11.91 19.05 1.97
N LEU A 49 11.87 17.72 2.18
CA LEU A 49 12.20 16.76 1.13
C LEU A 49 11.22 16.84 -0.03
N MET A 50 9.91 16.93 0.25
CA MET A 50 8.90 17.11 -0.80
C MET A 50 9.07 18.41 -1.56
N TRP A 51 9.40 19.48 -0.88
CA TRP A 51 9.69 20.78 -1.49
C TRP A 51 10.87 20.71 -2.45
N ASP A 52 11.98 20.09 -2.01
CA ASP A 52 13.19 19.94 -2.82
C ASP A 52 12.92 19.11 -4.08
N VAL A 53 12.28 17.94 -3.94
CA VAL A 53 11.92 17.09 -5.08
C VAL A 53 11.00 17.82 -6.06
N VAL A 54 9.99 18.55 -5.58
CA VAL A 54 9.06 19.29 -6.45
C VAL A 54 9.79 20.45 -7.13
N ALA A 55 10.64 21.20 -6.41
CA ALA A 55 11.40 22.31 -6.97
C ALA A 55 12.33 21.85 -8.10
N GLN A 56 13.02 20.72 -7.94
CA GLN A 56 13.87 20.11 -8.96
C GLN A 56 13.07 19.55 -10.14
N ALA A 57 11.84 19.09 -9.93
CA ALA A 57 10.99 18.57 -11.00
C ALA A 57 10.39 19.66 -11.91
N ILE A 58 10.15 20.89 -11.39
CA ILE A 58 9.50 21.97 -12.14
C ILE A 58 10.17 22.25 -13.49
N PRO A 59 11.50 22.42 -13.60
CA PRO A 59 12.18 22.68 -14.87
C PRO A 59 11.94 21.60 -15.94
N VAL A 60 11.77 20.33 -15.51
CA VAL A 60 11.50 19.22 -16.42
C VAL A 60 10.12 19.37 -17.05
N PHE A 61 9.11 19.65 -16.23
CA PHE A 61 7.74 19.84 -16.73
C PHE A 61 7.61 21.12 -17.56
N GLN A 62 8.33 22.20 -17.23
CA GLN A 62 8.32 23.43 -18.01
C GLN A 62 9.00 23.27 -19.38
N LYS A 63 10.14 22.59 -19.45
CA LYS A 63 10.91 22.43 -20.70
C LYS A 63 10.41 21.30 -21.58
N ARG A 64 9.86 20.23 -21.00
CA ARG A 64 9.48 19.01 -21.73
C ARG A 64 7.98 18.73 -21.72
N GLY A 65 7.24 19.22 -20.74
CA GLY A 65 5.79 19.05 -20.65
C GLY A 65 5.33 17.59 -20.77
N THR A 66 4.38 17.36 -21.67
CA THR A 66 3.83 16.02 -21.93
C THR A 66 4.84 15.05 -22.56
N SER A 67 5.87 15.56 -23.26
CA SER A 67 6.87 14.70 -23.91
C SER A 67 7.73 13.91 -22.90
N PHE A 68 7.80 14.36 -21.64
CA PHE A 68 8.42 13.60 -20.55
C PHE A 68 7.56 12.39 -20.13
N LEU A 69 6.25 12.58 -20.08
CA LEU A 69 5.30 11.52 -19.69
C LEU A 69 5.12 10.45 -20.79
N THR A 70 5.14 10.88 -22.05
CA THR A 70 4.90 9.99 -23.21
C THR A 70 6.17 9.45 -23.85
N GLY A 71 7.33 10.00 -23.49
CA GLY A 71 8.62 9.56 -24.01
C GLY A 71 9.07 8.24 -23.42
N ASP A 72 9.84 7.48 -24.22
CA ASP A 72 10.43 6.21 -23.79
C ASP A 72 11.73 6.43 -23.00
N LEU A 73 12.17 5.40 -22.29
CA LEU A 73 13.47 5.39 -21.63
C LEU A 73 14.60 5.55 -22.66
N ALA A 74 15.50 6.48 -22.42
CA ALA A 74 16.63 6.78 -23.30
C ALA A 74 17.89 7.07 -22.49
N SER A 75 19.05 6.86 -23.11
CA SER A 75 20.36 7.12 -22.48
C SER A 75 20.76 8.60 -22.49
N SER A 76 19.92 9.48 -22.98
CA SER A 76 20.14 10.94 -22.99
C SER A 76 19.03 11.65 -22.23
N ALA A 77 19.40 12.55 -21.32
CA ALA A 77 18.46 13.34 -20.53
C ALA A 77 17.52 14.19 -21.41
N ASP A 78 17.97 14.59 -22.61
CA ASP A 78 17.13 15.33 -23.56
C ASP A 78 15.94 14.53 -24.12
N LYS A 79 16.03 13.20 -24.15
CA LYS A 79 15.04 12.32 -24.78
C LYS A 79 14.34 11.38 -23.79
N ALA A 80 14.99 11.09 -22.65
CA ALA A 80 14.48 10.11 -21.69
C ALA A 80 13.13 10.53 -21.11
N GLY A 81 12.14 9.66 -21.17
CA GLY A 81 10.81 9.83 -20.58
C GLY A 81 10.41 8.65 -19.70
N VAL A 82 9.20 8.66 -19.15
CA VAL A 82 8.74 7.70 -18.13
C VAL A 82 7.57 6.82 -18.58
N SER A 83 7.15 6.89 -19.87
CA SER A 83 5.97 6.17 -20.36
C SER A 83 6.01 4.68 -20.04
N GLN A 84 7.14 4.04 -20.27
CA GLN A 84 7.34 2.61 -20.02
C GLN A 84 7.31 2.25 -18.54
N GLY A 85 7.83 3.15 -17.68
CA GLY A 85 7.75 3.01 -16.22
C GLY A 85 6.32 3.11 -15.71
N ILE A 86 5.55 4.09 -16.22
CA ILE A 86 4.13 4.27 -15.89
C ILE A 86 3.35 3.02 -16.30
N TRP A 87 3.49 2.57 -17.56
CA TRP A 87 2.78 1.41 -18.08
C TRP A 87 3.10 0.14 -17.29
N GLY A 88 4.39 -0.14 -17.04
CA GLY A 88 4.80 -1.30 -16.26
C GLY A 88 4.26 -1.28 -14.83
N SER A 89 4.32 -0.12 -14.15
CA SER A 89 3.73 0.02 -12.80
C SER A 89 2.23 -0.22 -12.78
N LEU A 90 1.48 0.29 -13.78
CA LEU A 90 0.03 0.08 -13.89
C LEU A 90 -0.31 -1.40 -14.15
N MET A 91 0.45 -2.07 -15.02
CA MET A 91 0.25 -3.50 -15.29
C MET A 91 0.52 -4.34 -14.03
N ILE A 92 1.62 -4.09 -13.34
CA ILE A 92 1.94 -4.77 -12.07
C ILE A 92 0.86 -4.51 -11.03
N ALA A 93 0.40 -3.27 -10.88
CA ALA A 93 -0.71 -2.92 -9.97
C ALA A 93 -1.99 -3.68 -10.34
N GLY A 94 -2.30 -3.82 -11.63
CA GLY A 94 -3.41 -4.64 -12.13
C GLY A 94 -3.31 -6.10 -11.68
N PHE A 95 -2.13 -6.72 -11.82
CA PHE A 95 -1.89 -8.09 -11.32
C PHE A 95 -2.09 -8.18 -9.80
N VAL A 96 -1.56 -7.22 -9.04
CA VAL A 96 -1.73 -7.17 -7.58
C VAL A 96 -3.21 -7.12 -7.22
N VAL A 97 -3.98 -6.23 -7.86
CA VAL A 97 -5.42 -6.09 -7.60
C VAL A 97 -6.17 -7.38 -7.95
N VAL A 98 -5.95 -7.93 -9.15
CA VAL A 98 -6.69 -9.10 -9.65
C VAL A 98 -6.39 -10.36 -8.86
N LEU A 99 -5.14 -10.55 -8.40
CA LEU A 99 -4.75 -11.75 -7.67
C LEU A 99 -4.93 -11.61 -6.16
N SER A 100 -4.44 -10.51 -5.56
CA SER A 100 -4.38 -10.41 -4.10
C SER A 100 -5.72 -10.02 -3.48
N PHE A 101 -6.56 -9.22 -4.15
CA PHE A 101 -7.82 -8.79 -3.55
C PHE A 101 -8.79 -9.94 -3.36
N PRO A 102 -9.15 -10.72 -4.39
CA PRO A 102 -10.10 -11.82 -4.19
C PRO A 102 -9.60 -12.82 -3.17
N ILE A 103 -8.33 -13.23 -3.27
CA ILE A 103 -7.75 -14.24 -2.38
C ILE A 103 -7.62 -13.71 -0.96
N GLY A 104 -7.09 -12.48 -0.81
CA GLY A 104 -6.86 -11.88 0.51
C GLY A 104 -8.15 -11.57 1.25
N ILE A 105 -9.15 -11.02 0.55
CA ILE A 105 -10.47 -10.73 1.14
C ILE A 105 -11.17 -12.04 1.51
N ALA A 106 -11.21 -13.02 0.61
CA ALA A 106 -11.82 -14.32 0.90
C ALA A 106 -11.16 -15.01 2.11
N ALA A 107 -9.82 -15.01 2.17
CA ALA A 107 -9.09 -15.59 3.29
C ALA A 107 -9.34 -14.83 4.61
N GLY A 108 -9.34 -13.50 4.61
CA GLY A 108 -9.62 -12.69 5.80
C GLY A 108 -11.03 -12.90 6.33
N VAL A 109 -12.04 -12.90 5.44
CA VAL A 109 -13.42 -13.20 5.78
C VAL A 109 -13.57 -14.65 6.32
N TYR A 110 -12.93 -15.61 5.67
CA TYR A 110 -12.97 -16.99 6.13
C TYR A 110 -12.39 -17.14 7.54
N LEU A 111 -11.25 -16.53 7.81
CA LEU A 111 -10.58 -16.62 9.12
C LEU A 111 -11.41 -16.01 10.24
N GLU A 112 -12.17 -14.95 9.97
CA GLU A 112 -12.94 -14.23 10.99
C GLU A 112 -14.36 -14.80 11.13
N GLU A 113 -15.06 -15.08 10.02
CA GLU A 113 -16.46 -15.50 10.05
C GLU A 113 -16.65 -17.02 10.10
N TYR A 114 -15.76 -17.82 9.52
CA TYR A 114 -16.00 -19.27 9.32
C TYR A 114 -15.04 -20.16 10.10
N ALA A 115 -13.82 -19.71 10.34
CA ALA A 115 -12.82 -20.54 11.00
C ALA A 115 -13.20 -20.80 12.46
N LYS A 116 -13.18 -22.07 12.87
CA LYS A 116 -13.37 -22.43 14.28
C LYS A 116 -12.13 -22.03 15.08
N PRO A 117 -12.29 -21.54 16.33
CA PRO A 117 -11.17 -21.26 17.21
C PRO A 117 -10.43 -22.58 17.53
N SER A 118 -9.30 -22.78 16.86
CA SER A 118 -8.47 -23.97 17.00
C SER A 118 -6.99 -23.62 17.05
N ARG A 119 -6.14 -24.59 17.48
CA ARG A 119 -4.68 -24.43 17.44
C ARG A 119 -4.17 -24.19 16.02
N LEU A 120 -4.78 -24.85 15.03
CA LEU A 120 -4.44 -24.69 13.62
C LEU A 120 -4.78 -23.28 13.10
N THR A 121 -5.98 -22.80 13.40
CA THR A 121 -6.40 -21.44 13.00
C THR A 121 -5.45 -20.37 13.60
N ARG A 122 -5.11 -20.51 14.87
CA ARG A 122 -4.15 -19.62 15.54
C ARG A 122 -2.76 -19.70 14.90
N PHE A 123 -2.30 -20.89 14.55
CA PHE A 123 -1.03 -21.10 13.87
C PHE A 123 -1.02 -20.42 12.49
N ILE A 124 -2.10 -20.57 11.70
CA ILE A 124 -2.23 -19.92 10.39
C ILE A 124 -2.21 -18.39 10.56
N GLN A 125 -2.99 -17.83 11.47
CA GLN A 125 -3.01 -16.37 11.72
C GLN A 125 -1.65 -15.82 12.14
N LEU A 126 -0.92 -16.54 13.00
CA LEU A 126 0.44 -16.16 13.40
C LEU A 126 1.40 -16.17 12.21
N ASN A 127 1.33 -17.20 11.35
CA ASN A 127 2.16 -17.25 10.15
C ASN A 127 1.85 -16.12 9.16
N ILE A 128 0.57 -15.79 8.93
CA ILE A 128 0.18 -14.65 8.08
C ILE A 128 0.77 -13.34 8.62
N ARG A 129 0.69 -13.12 9.93
CA ARG A 129 1.28 -11.93 10.57
C ARG A 129 2.80 -11.92 10.44
N ASN A 130 3.47 -13.04 10.61
CA ASN A 130 4.91 -13.17 10.44
C ASN A 130 5.33 -12.90 8.99
N LEU A 131 4.58 -13.40 8.00
CA LEU A 131 4.82 -13.14 6.59
C LEU A 131 4.71 -11.65 6.23
N ALA A 132 3.79 -10.90 6.85
CA ALA A 132 3.71 -9.46 6.65
C ALA A 132 4.98 -8.69 7.11
N GLY A 133 5.75 -9.27 8.03
CA GLY A 133 7.02 -8.71 8.54
C GLY A 133 8.27 -9.16 7.76
N VAL A 134 8.14 -10.06 6.78
CA VAL A 134 9.29 -10.55 5.99
C VAL A 134 9.81 -9.42 5.10
N PRO A 135 11.15 -9.18 5.04
CA PRO A 135 11.74 -8.20 4.15
C PRO A 135 11.35 -8.44 2.68
N SER A 136 11.01 -7.38 1.94
CA SER A 136 10.55 -7.47 0.54
C SER A 136 11.58 -8.11 -0.40
N VAL A 137 12.87 -7.99 -0.09
CA VAL A 137 13.98 -8.64 -0.80
C VAL A 137 13.82 -10.17 -0.82
N VAL A 138 13.34 -10.77 0.29
CA VAL A 138 13.13 -12.23 0.37
C VAL A 138 12.06 -12.67 -0.63
N TYR A 139 10.97 -11.91 -0.75
CA TYR A 139 9.96 -12.15 -1.78
C TYR A 139 10.51 -12.01 -3.19
N GLY A 140 11.43 -11.07 -3.40
CA GLY A 140 12.14 -10.92 -4.68
C GLY A 140 12.99 -12.14 -5.03
N ILE A 141 13.74 -12.70 -4.07
CA ILE A 141 14.51 -13.94 -4.24
C ILE A 141 13.57 -15.11 -4.54
N LEU A 142 12.48 -15.25 -3.79
CA LEU A 142 11.45 -16.26 -4.04
C LEU A 142 10.87 -16.11 -5.45
N GLY A 143 10.55 -14.89 -5.87
CA GLY A 143 10.05 -14.56 -7.20
C GLY A 143 11.03 -14.96 -8.30
N LEU A 144 12.33 -14.69 -8.10
CA LEU A 144 13.38 -15.06 -9.03
C LEU A 144 13.49 -16.59 -9.17
N ILE A 145 13.51 -17.32 -8.06
CA ILE A 145 13.71 -18.79 -8.08
C ILE A 145 12.45 -19.49 -8.59
N VAL A 146 11.28 -19.12 -8.07
CA VAL A 146 10.04 -19.85 -8.37
C VAL A 146 9.43 -19.38 -9.69
N PHE A 147 9.23 -18.08 -9.88
CA PHE A 147 8.47 -17.57 -11.03
C PHE A 147 9.35 -17.30 -12.24
N VAL A 148 10.56 -16.78 -12.06
CA VAL A 148 11.45 -16.49 -13.21
C VAL A 148 12.16 -17.75 -13.70
N GLN A 149 12.66 -18.60 -12.79
CA GLN A 149 13.44 -19.79 -13.16
C GLN A 149 12.59 -21.07 -13.18
N GLY A 150 11.76 -21.29 -12.13
CA GLY A 150 11.00 -22.54 -12.00
C GLY A 150 9.77 -22.61 -12.90
N LEU A 151 9.10 -21.47 -13.16
CA LEU A 151 7.89 -21.37 -13.97
C LEU A 151 8.09 -20.53 -15.23
N ASP A 152 9.30 -20.52 -15.80
CA ASP A 152 9.67 -19.75 -16.98
C ASP A 152 8.71 -19.96 -18.16
N SER A 153 8.31 -21.21 -18.41
CA SER A 153 7.38 -21.57 -19.48
C SER A 153 5.99 -20.92 -19.35
N LEU A 154 5.57 -20.60 -18.14
CA LEU A 154 4.26 -19.96 -17.86
C LEU A 154 4.37 -18.45 -17.76
N THR A 155 5.42 -17.97 -17.12
CA THR A 155 5.57 -16.54 -16.82
C THR A 155 6.30 -15.78 -17.93
N GLY A 156 7.05 -16.46 -18.79
CA GLY A 156 7.99 -15.85 -19.74
C GLY A 156 9.29 -15.37 -19.08
N GLY A 157 9.61 -15.91 -17.91
CA GLY A 157 10.84 -15.60 -17.18
C GLY A 157 10.83 -14.22 -16.53
N ARG A 158 11.77 -13.35 -16.92
CA ARG A 158 11.88 -11.96 -16.41
C ARG A 158 10.81 -11.06 -17.03
N SER A 159 9.60 -11.11 -16.48
CA SER A 159 8.39 -10.58 -17.10
C SER A 159 7.52 -9.81 -16.11
N ILE A 160 6.55 -9.04 -16.64
CA ILE A 160 5.52 -8.38 -15.84
C ILE A 160 4.70 -9.40 -15.05
N ILE A 161 4.45 -10.60 -15.61
CA ILE A 161 3.70 -11.66 -14.95
C ILE A 161 4.43 -12.12 -13.68
N ALA A 162 5.73 -12.46 -13.79
CA ALA A 162 6.54 -12.87 -12.66
C ALA A 162 6.61 -11.78 -11.58
N ALA A 163 6.77 -10.51 -11.99
CA ALA A 163 6.79 -9.36 -11.10
C ALA A 163 5.44 -9.15 -10.41
N GLY A 164 4.34 -9.21 -11.17
CA GLY A 164 2.99 -9.02 -10.65
C GLY A 164 2.60 -10.09 -9.63
N ILE A 165 2.88 -11.37 -9.91
CA ILE A 165 2.63 -12.47 -8.98
C ILE A 165 3.47 -12.31 -7.71
N THR A 166 4.75 -11.96 -7.85
CA THR A 166 5.62 -11.77 -6.68
C THR A 166 5.13 -10.66 -5.78
N LEU A 167 4.77 -9.50 -6.34
CA LEU A 167 4.23 -8.39 -5.54
C LEU A 167 2.83 -8.72 -5.00
N ALA A 168 2.03 -9.49 -5.72
CA ALA A 168 0.74 -9.97 -5.23
C ALA A 168 0.90 -10.81 -3.95
N ILE A 169 1.86 -11.74 -3.94
CA ILE A 169 2.14 -12.56 -2.76
C ILE A 169 2.71 -11.72 -1.62
N LEU A 170 3.56 -10.73 -1.91
CA LEU A 170 4.14 -9.82 -0.91
C LEU A 170 3.05 -9.05 -0.14
N VAL A 171 2.03 -8.56 -0.83
CA VAL A 171 0.97 -7.76 -0.20
C VAL A 171 -0.19 -8.59 0.35
N LEU A 172 -0.31 -9.86 -0.06
CA LEU A 172 -1.40 -10.75 0.34
C LEU A 172 -1.60 -10.84 1.86
N PRO A 173 -0.55 -11.02 2.70
CA PRO A 173 -0.71 -11.05 4.14
C PRO A 173 -1.32 -9.77 4.71
N ILE A 174 -0.97 -8.61 4.15
CA ILE A 174 -1.49 -7.31 4.59
C ILE A 174 -2.99 -7.23 4.30
N ILE A 175 -3.43 -7.66 3.11
CA ILE A 175 -4.84 -7.66 2.72
C ILE A 175 -5.64 -8.62 3.61
N ILE A 176 -5.10 -9.80 3.92
CA ILE A 176 -5.75 -10.77 4.82
C ILE A 176 -5.94 -10.17 6.21
N ILE A 177 -4.89 -9.57 6.79
CA ILE A 177 -4.93 -9.00 8.13
C ILE A 177 -5.93 -7.83 8.18
N THR A 178 -5.83 -6.88 7.27
CA THR A 178 -6.71 -5.69 7.26
C THR A 178 -8.16 -6.06 6.98
N THR A 179 -8.40 -7.09 6.18
CA THR A 179 -9.75 -7.63 5.95
C THR A 179 -10.30 -8.27 7.23
N ALA A 180 -9.52 -9.14 7.89
CA ALA A 180 -9.93 -9.76 9.15
C ALA A 180 -10.22 -8.69 10.23
N GLU A 181 -9.38 -7.68 10.37
CA GLU A 181 -9.61 -6.55 11.29
C GLU A 181 -10.88 -5.76 10.96
N ALA A 182 -11.14 -5.48 9.67
CA ALA A 182 -12.35 -4.77 9.24
C ALA A 182 -13.62 -5.59 9.51
N VAL A 183 -13.57 -6.90 9.30
CA VAL A 183 -14.69 -7.83 9.60
C VAL A 183 -14.89 -7.98 11.11
N SER A 184 -13.81 -8.09 11.88
CA SER A 184 -13.86 -8.18 13.34
C SER A 184 -14.47 -6.93 14.00
N ALA A 185 -14.26 -5.76 13.41
CA ALA A 185 -14.81 -4.49 13.88
C ALA A 185 -16.33 -4.36 13.70
N VAL A 186 -16.99 -5.28 12.98
CA VAL A 186 -18.45 -5.27 12.80
C VAL A 186 -19.14 -5.64 14.13
N PRO A 187 -20.12 -4.85 14.62
CA PRO A 187 -20.84 -5.14 15.86
C PRO A 187 -21.51 -6.51 15.85
N SER A 188 -21.42 -7.27 16.96
CA SER A 188 -22.04 -8.60 17.09
C SER A 188 -23.56 -8.56 16.90
N GLY A 189 -24.22 -7.46 17.33
CA GLY A 189 -25.66 -7.28 17.17
C GLY A 189 -26.15 -7.37 15.72
N LEU A 190 -25.33 -7.01 14.73
CA LEU A 190 -25.69 -7.17 13.33
C LEU A 190 -25.74 -8.66 12.93
N ARG A 191 -24.85 -9.48 13.47
CA ARG A 191 -24.85 -10.93 13.24
C ARG A 191 -26.04 -11.60 13.93
N GLU A 192 -26.29 -11.20 15.17
CA GLU A 192 -27.43 -11.71 15.98
C GLU A 192 -28.77 -11.36 15.35
N ALA A 193 -28.93 -10.14 14.84
CA ALA A 193 -30.12 -9.71 14.13
C ALA A 193 -30.36 -10.55 12.85
N GLY A 194 -29.32 -10.78 12.05
CA GLY A 194 -29.40 -11.66 10.88
C GLY A 194 -29.85 -13.07 11.23
N PHE A 195 -29.26 -13.68 12.25
CA PHE A 195 -29.65 -15.01 12.70
C PHE A 195 -31.07 -15.04 13.32
N GLY A 196 -31.46 -13.94 13.99
CA GLY A 196 -32.77 -13.80 14.60
C GLY A 196 -33.95 -13.80 13.59
N VAL A 197 -33.71 -13.33 12.35
CA VAL A 197 -34.69 -13.41 11.25
C VAL A 197 -34.56 -14.70 10.42
N GLY A 198 -33.71 -15.65 10.84
CA GLY A 198 -33.53 -16.96 10.20
C GLY A 198 -32.54 -16.96 9.02
N ALA A 199 -31.75 -15.90 8.83
CA ALA A 199 -30.73 -15.86 7.79
C ALA A 199 -29.60 -16.88 8.07
N THR A 200 -29.09 -17.50 7.04
CA THR A 200 -27.94 -18.38 7.11
C THR A 200 -26.65 -17.57 7.39
N ARG A 201 -25.59 -18.25 7.81
CA ARG A 201 -24.28 -17.58 8.04
C ARG A 201 -23.75 -16.87 6.81
N TRP A 202 -23.93 -17.45 5.63
CA TRP A 202 -23.54 -16.85 4.37
C TRP A 202 -24.35 -15.60 4.05
N GLU A 203 -25.66 -15.65 4.17
CA GLU A 203 -26.55 -14.49 3.95
C GLU A 203 -26.21 -13.36 4.91
N THR A 204 -26.05 -13.66 6.20
CA THR A 204 -25.65 -12.67 7.21
C THR A 204 -24.29 -12.04 6.85
N THR A 205 -23.30 -12.86 6.45
CA THR A 205 -21.97 -12.36 6.07
C THR A 205 -22.04 -11.49 4.81
N ARG A 206 -22.72 -11.97 3.76
CA ARG A 206 -22.80 -11.31 2.46
C ARG A 206 -23.60 -10.01 2.53
N ASP A 207 -24.74 -10.01 3.19
CA ASP A 207 -25.75 -8.93 3.11
C ASP A 207 -25.61 -7.90 4.24
N HIS A 208 -24.97 -8.27 5.36
CA HIS A 208 -24.81 -7.39 6.53
C HIS A 208 -23.34 -7.12 6.91
N VAL A 209 -22.54 -8.19 7.08
CA VAL A 209 -21.16 -8.03 7.57
C VAL A 209 -20.25 -7.43 6.50
N LEU A 210 -20.21 -7.98 5.29
CA LEU A 210 -19.35 -7.49 4.21
C LEU A 210 -19.67 -6.04 3.79
N PRO A 211 -20.92 -5.62 3.61
CA PRO A 211 -21.22 -4.23 3.32
C PRO A 211 -20.80 -3.30 4.46
N TYR A 212 -20.90 -3.77 5.71
CA TYR A 212 -20.42 -2.99 6.87
C TYR A 212 -18.90 -2.88 6.92
N ALA A 213 -18.18 -3.94 6.67
CA ALA A 213 -16.73 -3.98 6.67
C ALA A 213 -16.08 -3.37 5.41
N ALA A 214 -16.84 -3.22 4.31
CA ALA A 214 -16.30 -2.81 3.01
C ALA A 214 -15.44 -1.53 3.04
N PRO A 215 -15.79 -0.45 3.76
CA PRO A 215 -14.93 0.73 3.83
C PRO A 215 -13.55 0.42 4.45
N GLY A 216 -13.50 -0.41 5.49
CA GLY A 216 -12.27 -0.85 6.13
C GLY A 216 -11.44 -1.74 5.21
N ILE A 217 -12.07 -2.73 4.56
CA ILE A 217 -11.44 -3.61 3.58
C ILE A 217 -10.84 -2.80 2.43
N LEU A 218 -11.59 -1.87 1.86
CA LEU A 218 -11.11 -1.01 0.78
C LEU A 218 -9.91 -0.16 1.24
N THR A 219 -9.93 0.40 2.44
CA THR A 219 -8.81 1.18 2.97
C THR A 219 -7.55 0.33 3.11
N GLY A 220 -7.65 -0.88 3.66
CA GLY A 220 -6.52 -1.80 3.79
C GLY A 220 -5.96 -2.26 2.44
N THR A 221 -6.83 -2.57 1.48
CA THR A 221 -6.42 -2.97 0.13
C THR A 221 -5.73 -1.84 -0.63
N MET A 222 -6.19 -0.59 -0.46
CA MET A 222 -5.53 0.59 -1.02
C MET A 222 -4.11 0.76 -0.51
N LEU A 223 -3.93 0.64 0.81
CA LEU A 223 -2.61 0.73 1.42
C LEU A 223 -1.67 -0.36 0.86
N ALA A 224 -2.19 -1.57 0.64
CA ALA A 224 -1.43 -2.67 0.06
C ALA A 224 -0.99 -2.38 -1.40
N VAL A 225 -1.87 -1.79 -2.24
CA VAL A 225 -1.52 -1.40 -3.62
C VAL A 225 -0.52 -0.25 -3.64
N ALA A 226 -0.73 0.77 -2.81
CA ALA A 226 0.21 1.90 -2.70
C ALA A 226 1.61 1.41 -2.30
N ARG A 227 1.69 0.46 -1.37
CA ARG A 227 2.93 -0.21 -0.99
C ARG A 227 3.54 -0.96 -2.18
N ALA A 228 2.77 -1.80 -2.87
CA ALA A 228 3.26 -2.56 -4.02
C ALA A 228 3.85 -1.66 -5.12
N LEU A 229 3.21 -0.52 -5.39
CA LEU A 229 3.69 0.46 -6.39
C LEU A 229 5.01 1.13 -6.01
N GLY A 230 5.32 1.23 -4.73
CA GLY A 230 6.57 1.80 -4.24
C GLY A 230 7.73 0.79 -4.10
N GLU A 231 7.49 -0.50 -4.27
CA GLU A 231 8.51 -1.54 -4.04
C GLU A 231 9.48 -1.67 -5.23
N ALA A 232 10.76 -1.38 -4.98
CA ALA A 232 11.82 -1.53 -5.99
C ALA A 232 12.59 -2.85 -5.84
N ALA A 233 12.89 -3.26 -4.61
CA ALA A 233 13.81 -4.36 -4.33
C ALA A 233 13.40 -5.70 -4.96
N PRO A 234 12.16 -6.19 -4.84
CA PRO A 234 11.72 -7.41 -5.52
C PRO A 234 11.82 -7.31 -7.03
N LEU A 235 11.46 -6.16 -7.60
CA LEU A 235 11.45 -5.94 -9.04
C LEU A 235 12.87 -5.99 -9.64
N LEU A 236 13.86 -5.44 -8.94
CA LEU A 236 15.27 -5.53 -9.35
C LEU A 236 15.74 -6.97 -9.39
N LEU A 237 15.41 -7.78 -8.37
CA LEU A 237 15.81 -9.18 -8.30
C LEU A 237 15.17 -10.03 -9.41
N ILE A 238 13.91 -9.77 -9.74
CA ILE A 238 13.19 -10.43 -10.84
C ILE A 238 13.80 -10.04 -12.19
N GLY A 239 14.52 -8.91 -12.27
CA GLY A 239 15.24 -8.48 -13.44
C GLY A 239 14.54 -7.39 -14.25
N ALA A 240 13.83 -6.50 -13.56
CA ALA A 240 13.35 -5.24 -14.14
C ALA A 240 14.51 -4.41 -14.70
N ILE A 241 14.31 -3.78 -15.84
CA ILE A 241 15.36 -3.03 -16.55
C ILE A 241 15.41 -1.60 -16.04
N THR A 242 16.61 -1.17 -15.64
CA THR A 242 16.87 0.19 -15.15
C THR A 242 17.23 1.19 -16.25
N GLY A 243 17.65 0.70 -17.41
CA GLY A 243 18.10 1.53 -18.54
C GLY A 243 17.14 1.48 -19.73
N ARG A 244 17.67 1.68 -20.94
CA ARG A 244 16.88 1.69 -22.17
C ARG A 244 16.14 0.36 -22.38
N LEU A 245 14.84 0.44 -22.51
CA LEU A 245 13.97 -0.68 -22.85
C LEU A 245 13.50 -0.51 -24.31
N ALA A 246 13.90 -1.45 -25.18
CA ALA A 246 13.35 -1.49 -26.53
C ALA A 246 11.99 -2.18 -26.51
N THR A 247 10.94 -1.46 -26.89
CA THR A 247 9.62 -2.02 -27.12
C THR A 247 9.46 -2.33 -28.59
N PRO A 248 9.45 -3.62 -29.00
CA PRO A 248 9.16 -3.98 -30.39
C PRO A 248 7.73 -3.56 -30.77
N HIS A 249 7.59 -2.87 -31.90
CA HIS A 249 6.28 -2.53 -32.44
C HIS A 249 5.51 -3.79 -32.86
N GLY A 250 4.20 -3.83 -32.61
CA GLY A 250 3.33 -4.91 -33.07
C GLY A 250 3.25 -6.15 -32.16
N GLN A 251 3.77 -6.10 -30.94
CA GLN A 251 3.58 -7.20 -29.98
C GLN A 251 2.15 -7.31 -29.49
N SER A 252 1.65 -8.56 -29.37
CA SER A 252 0.37 -8.81 -28.69
C SER A 252 0.46 -8.47 -27.20
N PHE A 253 -0.69 -8.20 -26.58
CA PHE A 253 -0.75 -7.90 -25.15
C PHE A 253 -0.09 -8.98 -24.27
N VAL A 254 -0.29 -10.25 -24.60
CA VAL A 254 0.34 -11.38 -23.87
C VAL A 254 1.87 -11.36 -24.02
N GLN A 255 2.38 -11.06 -25.22
CA GLN A 255 3.83 -10.94 -25.43
C GLN A 255 4.43 -9.78 -24.64
N GLN A 256 3.71 -8.68 -24.50
CA GLN A 256 4.15 -7.56 -23.65
C GLN A 256 4.21 -7.96 -22.16
N LEU A 257 3.24 -8.75 -21.70
CA LEU A 257 3.21 -9.25 -20.32
C LEU A 257 4.35 -10.25 -20.02
N GLN A 258 4.74 -11.05 -21.02
CA GLN A 258 5.85 -12.01 -20.93
C GLN A 258 7.21 -11.41 -21.33
N GLY A 259 7.23 -10.15 -21.79
CA GLY A 259 8.44 -9.46 -22.21
C GLY A 259 9.21 -8.80 -21.07
N LYS A 260 10.38 -8.27 -21.45
CA LYS A 260 11.18 -7.42 -20.56
C LYS A 260 10.39 -6.21 -20.13
N PHE A 261 10.56 -5.78 -18.89
CA PHE A 261 9.76 -4.73 -18.29
C PHE A 261 10.59 -3.77 -17.42
N THR A 262 9.99 -2.64 -17.12
CA THR A 262 10.43 -1.70 -16.09
C THR A 262 9.22 -1.25 -15.28
N ALA A 263 9.45 -0.47 -14.23
CA ALA A 263 8.41 0.15 -13.41
C ALA A 263 8.94 1.46 -12.84
N MET A 264 8.07 2.35 -12.39
CA MET A 264 8.48 3.68 -11.91
C MET A 264 9.55 3.64 -10.81
N PRO A 265 9.46 2.77 -9.77
CA PRO A 265 10.53 2.66 -8.77
C PRO A 265 11.87 2.24 -9.37
N ILE A 266 11.86 1.45 -10.44
CA ILE A 266 13.06 0.98 -11.13
C ILE A 266 13.68 2.07 -11.99
N VAL A 267 12.85 2.88 -12.64
CA VAL A 267 13.32 4.07 -13.39
C VAL A 267 13.99 5.06 -12.43
N ILE A 268 13.36 5.35 -11.30
CA ILE A 268 13.90 6.22 -10.25
C ILE A 268 15.23 5.69 -9.73
N TYR A 269 15.32 4.40 -9.40
CA TYR A 269 16.55 3.77 -8.95
C TYR A 269 17.65 3.83 -10.02
N GLY A 270 17.31 3.59 -11.29
CA GLY A 270 18.24 3.65 -12.41
C GLY A 270 18.82 5.04 -12.58
N TRP A 271 17.97 6.05 -12.64
CA TRP A 271 18.40 7.44 -12.85
C TRP A 271 19.15 8.05 -11.66
N ALA A 272 18.88 7.60 -10.44
CA ALA A 272 19.65 7.99 -9.26
C ALA A 272 21.13 7.55 -9.33
N ASN A 273 21.43 6.50 -10.12
CA ASN A 273 22.78 5.97 -10.30
C ASN A 273 23.43 6.38 -11.64
N GLU A 274 22.71 7.14 -12.49
CA GLU A 274 23.27 7.62 -13.77
C GLU A 274 24.22 8.80 -13.58
N VAL A 275 25.18 8.91 -14.52
CA VAL A 275 26.14 10.02 -14.52
C VAL A 275 25.39 11.31 -14.80
N ASN A 276 25.54 12.28 -13.90
CA ASN A 276 24.84 13.57 -13.95
C ASN A 276 25.43 14.51 -15.02
N LYS A 277 25.25 14.15 -16.31
CA LYS A 277 25.64 14.99 -17.45
C LYS A 277 24.44 15.76 -17.97
N PRO A 278 24.55 17.11 -18.08
CA PRO A 278 23.48 17.91 -18.63
C PRO A 278 23.21 17.58 -20.10
N GLY A 279 21.94 17.48 -20.46
CA GLY A 279 21.49 17.31 -21.83
C GLY A 279 21.91 18.53 -22.70
N LYS A 280 22.35 18.25 -23.92
CA LYS A 280 22.87 19.29 -24.84
C LYS A 280 21.85 20.35 -25.25
N LYS A 281 20.55 19.95 -25.28
CA LYS A 281 19.46 20.83 -25.75
C LYS A 281 18.71 21.49 -24.61
N THR A 282 18.39 20.71 -23.56
CA THR A 282 17.56 21.17 -22.45
C THR A 282 18.36 21.67 -21.26
N GLY A 283 19.62 21.25 -21.15
CA GLY A 283 20.45 21.48 -19.96
C GLY A 283 19.97 20.69 -18.71
N LEU A 284 18.96 19.81 -18.86
CA LEU A 284 18.45 18.98 -17.77
C LEU A 284 19.41 17.82 -17.51
N THR A 285 19.49 17.42 -16.27
CA THR A 285 20.30 16.28 -15.80
C THR A 285 19.41 15.06 -15.52
N PHE A 286 20.00 13.89 -15.32
CA PHE A 286 19.25 12.72 -14.84
C PHE A 286 18.77 12.90 -13.41
N GLU A 287 19.39 13.74 -12.60
CA GLU A 287 18.93 14.11 -11.27
C GLU A 287 17.61 14.88 -11.34
N ASP A 288 17.48 15.87 -12.23
CA ASP A 288 16.24 16.61 -12.49
C ASP A 288 15.13 15.66 -12.98
N LEU A 289 15.46 14.75 -13.92
CA LEU A 289 14.52 13.75 -14.43
C LEU A 289 14.09 12.76 -13.35
N ASN A 290 15.00 12.41 -12.45
CA ASN A 290 14.70 11.53 -11.31
C ASN A 290 13.72 12.20 -10.35
N ALA A 291 13.94 13.47 -9.99
CA ALA A 291 12.99 14.24 -9.20
C ALA A 291 11.60 14.31 -9.87
N ALA A 292 11.55 14.54 -11.18
CA ALA A 292 10.30 14.52 -11.94
C ALA A 292 9.65 13.13 -11.96
N ALA A 293 10.41 12.05 -12.04
CA ALA A 293 9.90 10.68 -11.98
C ALA A 293 9.31 10.35 -10.59
N ILE A 294 9.92 10.83 -9.51
CA ILE A 294 9.39 10.72 -8.15
C ILE A 294 8.03 11.43 -8.06
N VAL A 295 7.91 12.65 -8.59
CA VAL A 295 6.63 13.39 -8.62
C VAL A 295 5.57 12.62 -9.41
N VAL A 296 5.93 12.02 -10.55
CA VAL A 296 5.01 11.19 -11.35
C VAL A 296 4.55 9.95 -10.56
N LEU A 297 5.46 9.24 -9.90
CA LEU A 297 5.12 8.08 -9.08
C LEU A 297 4.19 8.49 -7.92
N LEU A 298 4.49 9.59 -7.24
CA LEU A 298 3.64 10.12 -6.17
C LEU A 298 2.24 10.47 -6.70
N ALA A 299 2.16 11.15 -7.84
CA ALA A 299 0.89 11.48 -8.50
C ALA A 299 0.11 10.21 -8.86
N MET A 300 0.76 9.15 -9.38
CA MET A 300 0.11 7.87 -9.68
C MET A 300 -0.47 7.24 -8.42
N VAL A 301 0.29 7.18 -7.32
CA VAL A 301 -0.18 6.61 -6.04
C VAL A 301 -1.34 7.43 -5.48
N LEU A 302 -1.24 8.76 -5.51
CA LEU A 302 -2.32 9.65 -5.05
C LEU A 302 -3.58 9.52 -5.90
N LEU A 303 -3.47 9.40 -7.21
CA LEU A 303 -4.62 9.20 -8.10
C LEU A 303 -5.30 7.86 -7.86
N LEU A 304 -4.53 6.77 -7.70
CA LEU A 304 -5.07 5.45 -7.38
C LEU A 304 -5.75 5.44 -6.01
N ASN A 305 -5.13 6.04 -4.99
CA ASN A 305 -5.73 6.18 -3.67
C ASN A 305 -6.98 7.06 -3.72
N GLY A 306 -6.95 8.16 -4.47
CA GLY A 306 -8.10 9.04 -4.68
C GLY A 306 -9.28 8.33 -5.33
N ALA A 307 -9.03 7.57 -6.42
CA ALA A 307 -10.04 6.77 -7.09
C ALA A 307 -10.68 5.75 -6.14
N ALA A 308 -9.86 5.12 -5.32
CA ALA A 308 -10.32 4.13 -4.38
C ALA A 308 -11.08 4.77 -3.19
N ILE A 309 -10.70 5.98 -2.70
CA ILE A 309 -11.49 6.75 -1.72
C ILE A 309 -12.86 7.12 -2.29
N LEU A 310 -12.93 7.52 -3.56
CA LEU A 310 -14.20 7.82 -4.22
C LEU A 310 -15.11 6.58 -4.31
N LEU A 311 -14.53 5.42 -4.62
CA LEU A 311 -15.25 4.15 -4.56
C LEU A 311 -15.75 3.85 -3.15
N ARG A 312 -14.92 3.98 -2.13
CA ARG A 312 -15.30 3.78 -0.73
C ARG A 312 -16.47 4.67 -0.34
N ASN A 313 -16.38 5.97 -0.60
CA ASN A 313 -17.44 6.92 -0.25
C ASN A 313 -18.76 6.62 -0.97
N ARG A 314 -18.71 6.04 -2.19
CA ARG A 314 -19.91 5.59 -2.90
C ARG A 314 -20.58 4.39 -2.23
N PHE A 315 -19.80 3.49 -1.64
CA PHE A 315 -20.34 2.37 -0.86
C PHE A 315 -20.89 2.83 0.50
N GLU A 316 -20.25 3.79 1.16
CA GLU A 316 -20.73 4.38 2.42
C GLU A 316 -22.10 5.06 2.25
N LYS A 317 -22.27 5.91 1.24
CA LYS A 317 -23.55 6.61 0.96
C LYS A 317 -24.70 5.67 0.65
N ARG A 318 -24.45 4.49 0.10
CA ARG A 318 -25.51 3.48 -0.13
C ARG A 318 -26.00 2.79 1.13
N ARG A 319 -25.33 3.00 2.27
CA ARG A 319 -25.72 2.45 3.59
C ARG A 319 -26.61 3.38 4.38
N GLU A 320 -26.53 4.68 4.14
CA GLU A 320 -27.28 5.72 4.89
C GLU A 320 -28.63 6.04 4.24
N GLY A 321 -28.92 5.59 3.05
CA GLY A 321 -30.19 5.69 2.34
C GLY A 321 -30.88 4.36 2.16
#